data_eae577f8981bea3f7d9e333a5ca8b357
#
_entry.id   eae577f8981bea3f7d9e333a5ca8b357
#
_cell.length_a   1.000
_cell.length_b   1.000
_cell.length_c   1.000
_cell.angle_alpha   90.00
_cell.angle_beta   90.00
_cell.angle_gamma   90.00
#
_symmetry.space_group_name_H-M   'P 1'
#
loop_
_entity.id
_entity.type
_entity.pdbx_description
1 polymer ?
#
loop_
_entity_poly.entity_id
_entity_poly.type
_entity_poly.pdbx_seq_one_letter_code
_entity_poly.pdbx_strand_id
1 'polypeptide(L)'
;MKKIDKFGLELLAGFSLAIFVILFANLAFASDFLQMREFRGNVCYDGDTCYVSAPVLPGKLSKMSVRVLGIDTPEIKGKCEKEKELALIGRQTANELFRAAKTIEFKDLKWDKYGGRILSNVYLDGLLYSDILIDKGLARPYDGGAKKGWCDE
;
A
#
# COMPACT_ATOMS: atom_id res chain seq x y z
N MET A 1 -49.73 -26.11 5.55
CA MET A 1 -48.95 -25.06 4.89
C MET A 1 -49.33 -23.70 5.52
N LYS A 2 -48.46 -23.08 6.34
CA LYS A 2 -48.73 -21.75 6.90
C LYS A 2 -48.50 -20.69 5.81
N LYS A 3 -49.54 -19.89 5.50
CA LYS A 3 -49.40 -18.70 4.65
C LYS A 3 -48.49 -17.70 5.37
N ILE A 4 -47.42 -17.30 4.70
CA ILE A 4 -46.58 -16.19 5.17
C ILE A 4 -47.35 -14.93 4.77
N ASP A 5 -47.72 -14.14 5.75
CA ASP A 5 -48.44 -12.88 5.54
C ASP A 5 -47.55 -11.86 4.82
N LYS A 6 -48.16 -11.02 3.95
CA LYS A 6 -47.45 -9.96 3.22
C LYS A 6 -46.54 -9.09 4.11
N PHE A 7 -46.94 -8.90 5.35
CA PHE A 7 -46.16 -8.14 6.36
C PHE A 7 -44.83 -8.81 6.71
N GLY A 8 -44.75 -10.14 6.79
CA GLY A 8 -43.51 -10.88 7.05
C GLY A 8 -42.52 -10.81 5.89
N LEU A 9 -43.02 -10.74 4.66
CA LEU A 9 -42.17 -10.66 3.46
C LEU A 9 -41.50 -9.27 3.30
N GLU A 10 -42.23 -8.20 3.65
CA GLU A 10 -41.68 -6.84 3.64
C GLU A 10 -40.64 -6.61 4.74
N LEU A 11 -40.81 -7.20 5.92
CA LEU A 11 -39.82 -7.15 7.01
C LEU A 11 -38.52 -7.86 6.63
N LEU A 12 -38.61 -9.04 5.99
CA LEU A 12 -37.45 -9.80 5.55
C LEU A 12 -36.68 -9.11 4.41
N ALA A 13 -37.41 -8.44 3.50
CA ALA A 13 -36.80 -7.67 2.41
C ALA A 13 -36.09 -6.42 2.95
N GLY A 14 -36.67 -5.73 3.95
CA GLY A 14 -36.06 -4.58 4.60
C GLY A 14 -34.79 -4.92 5.39
N PHE A 15 -34.78 -6.06 6.09
CA PHE A 15 -33.60 -6.55 6.80
C PHE A 15 -32.47 -6.95 5.86
N SER A 16 -32.78 -7.60 4.74
CA SER A 16 -31.78 -7.99 3.73
C SER A 16 -31.13 -6.78 3.08
N LEU A 17 -31.90 -5.73 2.77
CA LEU A 17 -31.38 -4.49 2.17
C LEU A 17 -30.48 -3.73 3.16
N ALA A 18 -30.88 -3.65 4.44
CA ALA A 18 -30.10 -2.98 5.48
C ALA A 18 -28.75 -3.68 5.73
N ILE A 19 -28.71 -5.01 5.78
CA ILE A 19 -27.48 -5.80 5.92
C ILE A 19 -26.58 -5.59 4.70
N PHE A 20 -27.13 -5.55 3.50
CA PHE A 20 -26.40 -5.32 2.26
C PHE A 20 -25.75 -3.92 2.25
N VAL A 21 -26.49 -2.90 2.64
CA VAL A 21 -25.96 -1.52 2.74
C VAL A 21 -24.86 -1.40 3.80
N ILE A 22 -25.00 -2.07 4.95
CA ILE A 22 -23.97 -2.07 6.01
C ILE A 22 -22.70 -2.79 5.55
N LEU A 23 -22.82 -3.91 4.82
CA LEU A 23 -21.69 -4.65 4.26
C LEU A 23 -20.93 -3.83 3.21
N PHE A 24 -21.63 -3.13 2.33
CA PHE A 24 -20.99 -2.26 1.32
C PHE A 24 -20.39 -0.99 1.94
N ALA A 25 -21.00 -0.41 2.96
CA ALA A 25 -20.41 0.73 3.67
C ALA A 25 -19.08 0.38 4.35
N ASN A 26 -18.94 -0.82 4.90
CA ASN A 26 -17.68 -1.28 5.50
C ASN A 26 -16.58 -1.57 4.46
N LEU A 27 -16.93 -1.95 3.24
CA LEU A 27 -15.96 -2.14 2.14
C LEU A 27 -15.43 -0.80 1.61
N ALA A 28 -16.25 0.24 1.58
CA ALA A 28 -15.82 1.59 1.16
C ALA A 28 -14.90 2.26 2.19
N PHE A 29 -15.06 1.98 3.48
CA PHE A 29 -14.26 2.61 4.54
C PHE A 29 -12.79 2.15 4.59
N ALA A 30 -12.45 0.98 4.05
CA ALA A 30 -11.09 0.44 4.09
C ALA A 30 -10.17 1.05 3.01
N SER A 31 -10.72 1.60 1.92
CA SER A 31 -9.95 2.14 0.80
C SER A 31 -9.47 3.58 1.01
N ASP A 32 -10.10 4.35 1.89
CA ASP A 32 -9.84 5.78 2.07
C ASP A 32 -8.90 6.11 3.23
N PHE A 33 -8.42 5.11 3.98
CA PHE A 33 -7.55 5.34 5.13
C PHE A 33 -6.18 5.89 4.73
N LEU A 34 -5.62 5.41 3.64
CA LEU A 34 -4.34 5.88 3.12
C LEU A 34 -4.50 6.34 1.67
N GLN A 35 -3.99 7.50 1.37
CA GLN A 35 -3.96 8.09 0.03
C GLN A 35 -2.52 8.36 -0.37
N MET A 36 -2.17 8.11 -1.63
CA MET A 36 -0.87 8.48 -2.16
C MET A 36 -0.67 9.99 -2.10
N ARG A 37 0.54 10.41 -1.79
CA ARG A 37 0.91 11.83 -1.66
C ARG A 37 2.22 12.09 -2.39
N GLU A 38 2.29 13.21 -3.08
CA GLU A 38 3.56 13.69 -3.63
C GLU A 38 4.38 14.48 -2.61
N PHE A 39 5.69 14.28 -2.65
CA PHE A 39 6.66 15.10 -1.95
C PHE A 39 7.84 15.41 -2.86
N ARG A 40 8.06 16.70 -3.15
CA ARG A 40 9.10 17.18 -4.08
C ARG A 40 9.03 16.52 -5.46
N GLY A 41 7.81 16.37 -5.99
CA GLY A 41 7.56 15.78 -7.31
C GLY A 41 7.67 14.26 -7.39
N ASN A 42 7.77 13.55 -6.24
CA ASN A 42 7.82 12.10 -6.19
C ASN A 42 6.71 11.54 -5.31
N VAL A 43 6.14 10.41 -5.69
CA VAL A 43 5.22 9.61 -4.85
C VAL A 43 5.99 8.60 -4.01
N CYS A 44 7.19 8.18 -4.44
CA CYS A 44 8.08 7.30 -3.68
C CYS A 44 9.47 7.93 -3.50
N TYR A 45 10.09 7.68 -2.34
CA TYR A 45 11.46 8.12 -2.02
C TYR A 45 12.51 7.23 -2.71
N ASP A 46 12.29 5.93 -2.68
CA ASP A 46 13.07 4.86 -3.31
C ASP A 46 12.14 3.74 -3.79
N GLY A 47 12.67 2.54 -4.05
CA GLY A 47 11.87 1.42 -4.54
C GLY A 47 10.84 0.88 -3.53
N ASP A 48 11.06 1.01 -2.24
CA ASP A 48 10.22 0.37 -1.21
C ASP A 48 9.61 1.34 -0.19
N THR A 49 9.86 2.63 -0.32
CA THR A 49 9.33 3.67 0.59
C THR A 49 8.57 4.72 -0.20
N CYS A 50 7.25 4.78 -0.01
CA CYS A 50 6.37 5.72 -0.71
C CYS A 50 5.64 6.65 0.26
N TYR A 51 5.28 7.85 -0.22
CA TYR A 51 4.61 8.87 0.58
C TYR A 51 3.10 8.69 0.56
N VAL A 52 2.50 8.70 1.74
CA VAL A 52 1.06 8.60 1.92
C VAL A 52 0.54 9.67 2.87
N SER A 53 -0.76 9.89 2.81
CA SER A 53 -1.49 10.64 3.81
C SER A 53 -2.61 9.79 4.39
N ALA A 54 -2.89 9.97 5.67
CA ALA A 54 -4.07 9.46 6.35
C ALA A 54 -4.97 10.66 6.69
N PRO A 55 -5.96 11.01 5.86
CA PRO A 55 -6.76 12.23 6.04
C PRO A 55 -7.52 12.28 7.36
N VAL A 56 -7.78 11.13 7.97
CA VAL A 56 -8.43 11.02 9.29
C VAL A 56 -7.57 11.51 10.44
N LEU A 57 -6.25 11.68 10.23
CA LEU A 57 -5.32 12.16 11.26
C LEU A 57 -5.07 13.67 11.09
N PRO A 58 -4.95 14.44 12.21
CA PRO A 58 -4.78 15.88 12.14
C PRO A 58 -3.36 16.31 11.75
N GLY A 59 -3.27 17.37 10.96
CA GLY A 59 -2.05 18.14 10.71
C GLY A 59 -0.86 17.32 10.22
N LYS A 60 0.26 17.39 10.92
CA LYS A 60 1.50 16.67 10.53
C LYS A 60 1.39 15.16 10.68
N LEU A 61 0.52 14.66 11.55
CA LEU A 61 0.30 13.22 11.75
C LEU A 61 -0.35 12.56 10.53
N SER A 62 -1.04 13.34 9.70
CA SER A 62 -1.59 12.82 8.45
C SER A 62 -0.52 12.50 7.40
N LYS A 63 0.69 13.05 7.51
CA LYS A 63 1.77 12.89 6.53
C LYS A 63 2.69 11.76 6.97
N MET A 64 2.57 10.63 6.32
CA MET A 64 3.32 9.42 6.62
C MET A 64 4.03 8.87 5.38
N SER A 65 4.78 7.79 5.58
CA SER A 65 5.27 6.95 4.50
C SER A 65 4.83 5.51 4.71
N VAL A 66 4.74 4.78 3.61
CA VAL A 66 4.59 3.32 3.61
C VAL A 66 5.92 2.71 3.22
N ARG A 67 6.38 1.75 4.01
CA ARG A 67 7.43 0.80 3.64
C ARG A 67 6.76 -0.46 3.13
N VAL A 68 7.06 -0.84 1.91
CA VAL A 68 6.55 -2.07 1.29
C VAL A 68 7.16 -3.28 2.02
N LEU A 69 6.29 -4.20 2.41
CA LEU A 69 6.69 -5.46 3.04
C LEU A 69 7.30 -6.43 2.02
N GLY A 70 8.10 -7.36 2.53
CA GLY A 70 8.61 -8.49 1.77
C GLY A 70 9.81 -8.20 0.87
N ILE A 71 10.25 -6.94 0.75
CA ILE A 71 11.38 -6.56 -0.11
C ILE A 71 12.40 -5.65 0.57
N ASP A 72 13.63 -5.72 0.05
CA ASP A 72 14.69 -4.75 0.23
C ASP A 72 15.10 -4.21 -1.14
N THR A 73 15.28 -2.89 -1.24
CA THR A 73 15.69 -2.19 -2.46
C THR A 73 17.00 -1.43 -2.23
N PRO A 74 17.74 -1.08 -3.31
CA PRO A 74 18.89 -0.20 -3.21
C PRO A 74 18.52 1.13 -2.57
N GLU A 75 19.39 1.66 -1.73
CA GLU A 75 19.18 2.88 -0.96
C GLU A 75 19.71 4.12 -1.70
N ILE A 76 18.95 5.23 -1.73
CA ILE A 76 19.41 6.49 -2.37
C ILE A 76 20.71 7.00 -1.74
N LYS A 77 20.90 6.75 -0.45
CA LYS A 77 22.14 7.05 0.28
C LYS A 77 23.03 5.80 0.40
N GLY A 78 23.05 4.98 -0.65
CA GLY A 78 23.79 3.74 -0.71
C GLY A 78 25.30 3.91 -0.53
N LYS A 79 25.99 2.81 -0.26
CA LYS A 79 27.41 2.78 0.09
C LYS A 79 28.33 2.93 -1.12
N CYS A 80 27.85 2.66 -2.35
CA CYS A 80 28.61 2.78 -3.59
C CYS A 80 27.77 3.41 -4.69
N GLU A 81 28.42 3.87 -5.78
CA GLU A 81 27.71 4.53 -6.89
C GLU A 81 26.73 3.59 -7.58
N LYS A 82 27.09 2.30 -7.74
CA LYS A 82 26.21 1.29 -8.33
C LYS A 82 24.88 1.17 -7.54
N GLU A 83 24.94 1.11 -6.20
CA GLU A 83 23.74 1.07 -5.36
C GLU A 83 22.88 2.33 -5.53
N LYS A 84 23.52 3.52 -5.56
CA LYS A 84 22.81 4.79 -5.75
C LYS A 84 22.14 4.89 -7.12
N GLU A 85 22.81 4.44 -8.17
CA GLU A 85 22.24 4.39 -9.53
C GLU A 85 21.02 3.45 -9.59
N LEU A 86 21.15 2.24 -9.04
CA LEU A 86 20.04 1.29 -8.94
C LEU A 86 18.88 1.87 -8.11
N ALA A 87 19.17 2.57 -7.03
CA ALA A 87 18.15 3.23 -6.21
C ALA A 87 17.40 4.32 -6.98
N LEU A 88 18.08 5.08 -7.84
CA LEU A 88 17.43 6.07 -8.70
C LEU A 88 16.52 5.41 -9.75
N ILE A 89 16.96 4.31 -10.36
CA ILE A 89 16.14 3.51 -11.28
C ILE A 89 14.94 2.94 -10.53
N GLY A 90 15.14 2.37 -9.34
CA GLY A 90 14.07 1.86 -8.49
C GLY A 90 13.05 2.94 -8.13
N ARG A 91 13.49 4.13 -7.74
CA ARG A 91 12.63 5.30 -7.49
C ARG A 91 11.81 5.68 -8.72
N GLN A 92 12.47 5.82 -9.88
CA GLN A 92 11.77 6.18 -11.11
C GLN A 92 10.71 5.15 -11.46
N THR A 93 11.07 3.88 -11.46
CA THR A 93 10.14 2.76 -11.72
C THR A 93 8.98 2.77 -10.74
N ALA A 94 9.23 2.94 -9.44
CA ALA A 94 8.19 3.06 -8.43
C ALA A 94 7.23 4.22 -8.76
N ASN A 95 7.77 5.42 -9.02
CA ASN A 95 6.96 6.60 -9.34
C ASN A 95 6.10 6.40 -10.59
N GLU A 96 6.62 5.75 -11.63
CA GLU A 96 5.88 5.43 -12.85
C GLU A 96 4.76 4.44 -12.57
N LEU A 97 5.04 3.33 -11.87
CA LEU A 97 4.06 2.31 -11.53
C LEU A 97 2.91 2.86 -10.68
N PHE A 98 3.24 3.60 -9.61
CA PHE A 98 2.22 4.18 -8.74
C PHE A 98 1.36 5.25 -9.43
N ARG A 99 1.91 6.00 -10.38
CA ARG A 99 1.13 6.98 -11.15
C ARG A 99 0.28 6.34 -12.24
N ALA A 100 0.72 5.24 -12.81
CA ALA A 100 -0.02 4.52 -13.85
C ALA A 100 -1.15 3.65 -13.29
N ALA A 101 -1.05 3.21 -12.05
CA ALA A 101 -2.04 2.34 -11.41
C ALA A 101 -3.40 3.04 -11.28
N LYS A 102 -4.46 2.34 -11.66
CA LYS A 102 -5.86 2.77 -11.49
C LYS A 102 -6.35 2.54 -10.06
N THR A 103 -5.87 1.47 -9.43
CA THR A 103 -6.19 1.10 -8.05
C THR A 103 -4.91 0.83 -7.28
N ILE A 104 -4.82 1.37 -6.07
CA ILE A 104 -3.73 1.14 -5.12
C ILE A 104 -4.34 0.66 -3.82
N GLU A 105 -4.01 -0.56 -3.42
CA GLU A 105 -4.53 -1.15 -2.19
C GLU A 105 -3.38 -1.39 -1.20
N PHE A 106 -3.62 -1.00 0.05
CA PHE A 106 -2.70 -1.23 1.17
C PHE A 106 -3.29 -2.32 2.06
N LYS A 107 -2.59 -3.46 2.20
CA LYS A 107 -3.03 -4.60 3.02
C LYS A 107 -2.02 -4.91 4.12
N ASP A 108 -2.49 -5.59 5.17
CA ASP A 108 -1.66 -6.03 6.29
C ASP A 108 -0.92 -4.88 7.00
N LEU A 109 -1.64 -3.77 7.21
CA LEU A 109 -1.09 -2.55 7.81
C LEU A 109 -0.51 -2.81 9.20
N LYS A 110 0.74 -2.42 9.41
CA LYS A 110 1.43 -2.49 10.70
C LYS A 110 2.22 -1.20 10.94
N TRP A 111 2.35 -0.79 12.20
CA TRP A 111 3.27 0.27 12.54
C TRP A 111 4.72 -0.21 12.45
N ASP A 112 5.57 0.62 11.85
CA ASP A 112 7.02 0.42 11.95
C ASP A 112 7.50 0.74 13.37
N LYS A 113 8.48 -0.01 13.84
CA LYS A 113 9.10 0.18 15.16
C LYS A 113 9.69 1.59 15.40
N TYR A 114 9.96 2.32 14.34
CA TYR A 114 10.52 3.69 14.43
C TYR A 114 9.45 4.80 14.45
N GLY A 115 8.17 4.46 14.30
CA GLY A 115 7.07 5.45 14.20
C GLY A 115 7.07 6.22 12.89
N GLY A 116 5.95 6.92 12.61
CA GLY A 116 5.78 7.78 11.41
C GLY A 116 5.79 7.06 10.06
N ARG A 117 5.94 5.74 10.06
CA ARG A 117 5.96 4.88 8.88
C ARG A 117 5.05 3.67 9.09
N ILE A 118 4.34 3.30 8.06
CA ILE A 118 3.46 2.13 8.01
C ILE A 118 4.15 1.05 7.17
N LEU A 119 4.10 -0.18 7.64
CA LEU A 119 4.46 -1.37 6.88
C LEU A 119 3.21 -1.89 6.19
N SER A 120 3.29 -2.24 4.90
CA SER A 120 2.14 -2.75 4.15
C SER A 120 2.55 -3.61 2.97
N ASN A 121 1.74 -4.61 2.67
CA ASN A 121 1.68 -5.19 1.33
C ASN A 121 0.92 -4.21 0.43
N VAL A 122 1.50 -3.86 -0.71
CA VAL A 122 0.92 -2.89 -1.65
C VAL A 122 0.55 -3.62 -2.93
N TYR A 123 -0.68 -3.40 -3.41
CA TYR A 123 -1.17 -3.95 -4.66
C TYR A 123 -1.47 -2.82 -5.63
N LEU A 124 -0.97 -2.94 -6.85
CA LEU A 124 -1.24 -2.04 -7.96
C LEU A 124 -2.08 -2.79 -9.00
N ASP A 125 -3.32 -2.34 -9.22
CA ASP A 125 -4.28 -3.00 -10.13
C ASP A 125 -4.42 -4.51 -9.85
N GLY A 126 -4.38 -4.90 -8.57
CA GLY A 126 -4.48 -6.28 -8.10
C GLY A 126 -3.17 -7.09 -8.11
N LEU A 127 -2.07 -6.54 -8.64
CA LEU A 127 -0.74 -7.20 -8.65
C LEU A 127 0.08 -6.77 -7.43
N LEU A 128 0.75 -7.71 -6.79
CA LEU A 128 1.61 -7.42 -5.65
C LEU A 128 2.86 -6.64 -6.11
N TYR A 129 3.02 -5.43 -5.62
CA TYR A 129 4.07 -4.51 -6.05
C TYR A 129 5.49 -5.03 -5.76
N SER A 130 5.69 -5.73 -4.63
CA SER A 130 6.97 -6.35 -4.31
C SER A 130 7.41 -7.34 -5.39
N ASP A 131 6.50 -8.16 -5.92
CA ASP A 131 6.81 -9.13 -6.97
C ASP A 131 7.21 -8.41 -8.27
N ILE A 132 6.52 -7.32 -8.62
CA ILE A 132 6.86 -6.52 -9.80
C ILE A 132 8.30 -5.99 -9.72
N LEU A 133 8.75 -5.54 -8.54
CA LEU A 133 10.12 -5.05 -8.38
C LEU A 133 11.16 -6.16 -8.35
N ILE A 134 10.83 -7.33 -7.77
CA ILE A 134 11.70 -8.50 -7.78
C ILE A 134 11.92 -8.99 -9.22
N ASP A 135 10.85 -9.11 -10.00
CA ASP A 135 10.90 -9.54 -11.41
C ASP A 135 11.73 -8.58 -12.28
N LYS A 136 11.76 -7.29 -11.93
CA LYS A 136 12.60 -6.28 -12.59
C LYS A 136 14.05 -6.26 -12.10
N GLY A 137 14.42 -7.06 -11.11
CA GLY A 137 15.74 -7.04 -10.49
C GLY A 137 16.04 -5.77 -9.66
N LEU A 138 14.99 -5.02 -9.28
CA LEU A 138 15.09 -3.78 -8.51
C LEU A 138 14.82 -3.97 -7.01
N ALA A 139 14.49 -5.19 -6.62
CA ALA A 139 14.28 -5.59 -5.23
C ALA A 139 14.74 -7.02 -5.00
N ARG A 140 14.95 -7.36 -3.75
CA ARG A 140 15.21 -8.73 -3.27
C ARG A 140 14.20 -9.09 -2.20
N PRO A 141 13.82 -10.37 -2.06
CA PRO A 141 13.04 -10.83 -0.93
C PRO A 141 13.72 -10.47 0.39
N TYR A 142 12.94 -9.96 1.34
CA TYR A 142 13.43 -9.51 2.64
C TYR A 142 12.39 -9.73 3.75
N ASP A 143 12.79 -10.44 4.79
CA ASP A 143 11.95 -10.84 5.92
C ASP A 143 12.18 -10.02 7.21
N GLY A 144 13.04 -8.97 7.14
CA GLY A 144 13.40 -8.15 8.31
C GLY A 144 14.72 -8.54 8.97
N GLY A 145 15.45 -9.52 8.46
CA GLY A 145 16.74 -9.97 8.95
C GLY A 145 17.92 -9.05 8.56
N ALA A 146 19.10 -9.61 8.34
CA ALA A 146 20.27 -8.87 7.86
C ALA A 146 20.13 -8.53 6.38
N LYS A 147 20.30 -7.25 6.01
CA LYS A 147 20.32 -6.81 4.62
C LYS A 147 21.62 -7.26 3.92
N LYS A 148 21.49 -7.75 2.69
CA LYS A 148 22.64 -7.99 1.81
C LYS A 148 23.05 -6.68 1.14
N GLY A 149 24.36 -6.48 0.90
CA GLY A 149 24.85 -5.31 0.16
C GLY A 149 24.42 -5.33 -1.32
N TRP A 150 24.38 -4.16 -1.93
CA TRP A 150 24.11 -3.98 -3.36
C TRP A 150 25.35 -3.62 -4.17
N CYS A 151 26.51 -3.57 -3.50
CA CYS A 151 27.77 -3.13 -4.09
C CYS A 151 28.60 -4.24 -4.74
N ASP A 152 28.47 -5.48 -4.23
CA ASP A 152 29.39 -6.59 -4.54
C ASP A 152 28.84 -7.58 -5.61
N GLU A 153 27.82 -7.19 -6.35
CA GLU A 153 27.21 -8.01 -7.42
C GLU A 153 27.49 -7.50 -8.83
#